data_8937089248992155773f153b773c0270
#
_entry.id   8937089248992155773f153b773c0270
#
_cell.length_a   1.000
_cell.length_b   1.000
_cell.length_c   1.000
_cell.angle_alpha   90.00
_cell.angle_beta   90.00
_cell.angle_gamma   90.00
#
_symmetry.space_group_name_H-M   'P 1'
#
loop_
_entity.id
_entity.type
_entity.pdbx_description
1 polymer ?
#
loop_
_entity_poly.entity_id
_entity_poly.type
_entity_poly.pdbx_seq_one_letter_code
_entity_poly.pdbx_strand_id
1 'polypeptide(L)'
;MGMALGVAACGLAGCGDSELSAEELEDRVSEFSDASDRVDALDRTSSAVVEATPGAATYQGYTGLGNPDQGQSDVALVGETTLRVDFGADTISGRADDFIGTVDGGRTQEYDGSLVLSDGRLGVLTANSISAGMSGTLTGDGNTVELVDADLLGQFVGRSAQGLEMVDPDAVVRVNGDREDVSVAVIGER
;
A
#
# COMPACT_ATOMS: atom_id res chain seq x y z
N MET A 1 -24.28 -51.30 43.02
CA MET A 1 -23.01 -50.57 43.10
C MET A 1 -22.44 -50.47 41.69
N GLY A 2 -22.69 -49.37 41.04
CA GLY A 2 -22.21 -49.05 39.71
C GLY A 2 -21.62 -47.68 39.68
N MET A 3 -20.32 -47.58 39.50
CA MET A 3 -19.57 -46.34 39.37
C MET A 3 -19.58 -45.90 37.92
N ALA A 4 -20.18 -44.80 37.60
CA ALA A 4 -20.09 -44.14 36.29
C ALA A 4 -18.88 -43.22 36.26
N LEU A 5 -17.89 -43.51 35.41
CA LEU A 5 -16.79 -42.59 35.07
C LEU A 5 -17.30 -41.60 34.06
N GLY A 6 -17.36 -40.33 34.43
CA GLY A 6 -17.57 -39.21 33.53
C GLY A 6 -16.26 -38.84 32.81
N VAL A 7 -16.23 -38.96 31.48
CA VAL A 7 -15.17 -38.43 30.64
C VAL A 7 -15.46 -36.96 30.36
N ALA A 8 -14.66 -36.07 30.93
CA ALA A 8 -14.64 -34.67 30.58
C ALA A 8 -13.91 -34.50 29.25
N ALA A 9 -14.64 -34.18 28.19
CA ALA A 9 -14.08 -33.74 26.93
C ALA A 9 -13.61 -32.28 27.09
N CYS A 10 -12.29 -32.08 27.25
CA CYS A 10 -11.67 -30.77 27.05
C CYS A 10 -11.76 -30.42 25.56
N GLY A 11 -12.70 -29.53 25.22
CA GLY A 11 -12.69 -28.89 23.92
C GLY A 11 -11.47 -28.00 23.80
N LEU A 12 -10.52 -28.43 23.00
CA LEU A 12 -9.47 -27.55 22.47
C LEU A 12 -10.20 -26.58 21.50
N ALA A 13 -10.44 -25.35 21.97
CA ALA A 13 -10.69 -24.23 21.08
C ALA A 13 -9.39 -24.00 20.33
N GLY A 14 -9.30 -24.54 19.12
CA GLY A 14 -8.26 -24.17 18.18
C GLY A 14 -8.45 -22.68 17.87
N CYS A 15 -7.53 -21.84 18.30
CA CYS A 15 -7.30 -20.57 17.64
C CYS A 15 -6.92 -20.93 16.22
N GLY A 16 -7.81 -20.69 15.27
CA GLY A 16 -7.48 -20.74 13.87
C GLY A 16 -6.61 -19.54 13.56
N ASP A 17 -5.31 -19.71 13.56
CA ASP A 17 -4.45 -18.84 12.80
C ASP A 17 -4.87 -19.07 11.34
N SER A 18 -5.53 -18.09 10.76
CA SER A 18 -5.79 -18.07 9.32
C SER A 18 -4.44 -17.86 8.66
N GLU A 19 -3.75 -18.95 8.35
CA GLU A 19 -2.57 -18.86 7.49
C GLU A 19 -3.06 -18.34 6.14
N LEU A 20 -2.65 -17.10 5.80
CA LEU A 20 -2.89 -16.55 4.48
C LEU A 20 -2.30 -17.48 3.43
N SER A 21 -3.06 -17.70 2.40
CA SER A 21 -2.62 -18.53 1.29
C SER A 21 -1.79 -17.71 0.30
N ALA A 22 -0.90 -18.38 -0.42
CA ALA A 22 -0.23 -17.75 -1.55
C ALA A 22 -1.23 -17.21 -2.58
N GLU A 23 -2.43 -17.81 -2.68
CA GLU A 23 -3.52 -17.38 -3.55
C GLU A 23 -4.06 -15.99 -3.16
N GLU A 24 -4.18 -15.67 -1.87
CA GLU A 24 -4.62 -14.33 -1.41
C GLU A 24 -3.60 -13.24 -1.76
N LEU A 25 -2.31 -13.56 -1.71
CA LEU A 25 -1.27 -12.62 -2.18
C LEU A 25 -1.33 -12.45 -3.70
N GLU A 26 -1.49 -13.55 -4.47
CA GLU A 26 -1.61 -13.49 -5.92
C GLU A 26 -2.83 -12.64 -6.33
N ASP A 27 -3.95 -12.80 -5.64
CA ASP A 27 -5.16 -12.00 -5.87
C ASP A 27 -4.88 -10.51 -5.60
N ARG A 28 -4.26 -10.17 -4.46
CA ARG A 28 -3.94 -8.78 -4.11
C ARG A 28 -2.92 -8.15 -5.06
N VAL A 29 -1.90 -8.89 -5.49
CA VAL A 29 -0.93 -8.45 -6.51
C VAL A 29 -1.63 -8.25 -7.86
N SER A 30 -2.57 -9.13 -8.22
CA SER A 30 -3.37 -8.97 -9.44
C SER A 30 -4.25 -7.72 -9.39
N GLU A 31 -4.90 -7.45 -8.28
CA GLU A 31 -5.69 -6.22 -8.08
C GLU A 31 -4.84 -4.95 -8.20
N PHE A 32 -3.64 -4.96 -7.61
CA PHE A 32 -2.67 -3.87 -7.75
C PHE A 32 -2.24 -3.69 -9.21
N SER A 33 -1.87 -4.78 -9.90
CA SER A 33 -1.46 -4.76 -11.30
C SER A 33 -2.60 -4.26 -12.21
N ASP A 34 -3.81 -4.76 -12.01
CA ASP A 34 -5.00 -4.32 -12.76
C ASP A 34 -5.31 -2.84 -12.55
N ALA A 35 -5.14 -2.33 -11.33
CA ALA A 35 -5.30 -0.91 -11.03
C ALA A 35 -4.20 -0.07 -11.72
N SER A 36 -2.95 -0.55 -11.70
CA SER A 36 -1.83 0.07 -12.42
C SER A 36 -2.12 0.16 -13.92
N ASP A 37 -2.49 -0.96 -14.53
CA ASP A 37 -2.81 -1.01 -15.95
C ASP A 37 -3.96 -0.07 -16.34
N ARG A 38 -4.98 0.05 -15.49
CA ARG A 38 -6.08 1.01 -15.72
C ARG A 38 -5.62 2.46 -15.64
N VAL A 39 -4.78 2.79 -14.68
CA VAL A 39 -4.22 4.13 -14.48
C VAL A 39 -3.26 4.48 -15.61
N ASP A 40 -2.37 3.56 -15.98
CA ASP A 40 -1.39 3.71 -17.08
C ASP A 40 -2.06 3.87 -18.45
N ALA A 41 -3.23 3.27 -18.65
CA ALA A 41 -4.01 3.41 -19.88
C ALA A 41 -4.64 4.82 -20.03
N LEU A 42 -4.64 5.64 -18.98
CA LEU A 42 -5.18 6.99 -19.01
C LEU A 42 -4.13 8.01 -19.46
N ASP A 43 -4.54 8.95 -20.29
CA ASP A 43 -3.69 10.09 -20.62
C ASP A 43 -3.43 10.94 -19.37
N ARG A 44 -2.26 11.56 -19.31
CA ARG A 44 -1.92 12.53 -18.26
C ARG A 44 -2.97 13.65 -18.21
N THR A 45 -3.47 13.98 -17.02
CA THR A 45 -4.37 15.12 -16.83
C THR A 45 -3.65 16.43 -17.15
N SER A 46 -4.28 17.32 -17.90
CA SER A 46 -3.68 18.62 -18.19
C SER A 46 -3.62 19.50 -16.93
N SER A 47 -2.59 20.34 -16.82
CA SER A 47 -2.44 21.29 -15.72
C SER A 47 -3.68 22.19 -15.55
N ALA A 48 -4.27 22.65 -16.64
CA ALA A 48 -5.47 23.48 -16.60
C ALA A 48 -6.69 22.77 -16.01
N VAL A 49 -6.78 21.45 -16.16
CA VAL A 49 -7.84 20.64 -15.53
C VAL A 49 -7.62 20.53 -14.03
N VAL A 50 -6.38 20.25 -13.60
CA VAL A 50 -6.04 20.16 -12.16
C VAL A 50 -6.33 21.51 -11.47
N GLU A 51 -5.85 22.62 -12.02
CA GLU A 51 -6.08 23.98 -11.51
C GLU A 51 -7.56 24.38 -11.47
N ALA A 52 -8.36 23.88 -12.41
CA ALA A 52 -9.79 24.16 -12.46
C ALA A 52 -10.65 23.20 -11.62
N THR A 53 -10.05 22.14 -11.04
CA THR A 53 -10.79 21.16 -10.23
C THR A 53 -11.10 21.75 -8.85
N PRO A 54 -12.37 21.91 -8.46
CA PRO A 54 -12.69 22.53 -7.18
C PRO A 54 -12.73 21.51 -6.05
N GLY A 55 -12.45 21.99 -4.82
CA GLY A 55 -12.67 21.24 -3.58
C GLY A 55 -11.72 20.09 -3.38
N ALA A 56 -12.25 19.00 -2.86
CA ALA A 56 -11.44 17.82 -2.52
C ALA A 56 -12.03 16.54 -3.11
N ALA A 57 -11.16 15.56 -3.35
CA ALA A 57 -11.54 14.22 -3.80
C ALA A 57 -10.86 13.15 -2.97
N THR A 58 -11.52 12.00 -2.84
CA THR A 58 -10.94 10.78 -2.26
C THR A 58 -10.61 9.81 -3.38
N TYR A 59 -9.42 9.24 -3.30
CA TYR A 59 -8.94 8.18 -4.17
C TYR A 59 -8.76 6.92 -3.34
N GLN A 60 -9.13 5.79 -3.90
CA GLN A 60 -8.91 4.46 -3.32
C GLN A 60 -8.07 3.64 -4.28
N GLY A 61 -7.25 2.77 -3.76
CA GLY A 61 -6.38 1.92 -4.56
C GLY A 61 -5.37 1.18 -3.70
N TYR A 62 -4.14 1.11 -4.16
CA TYR A 62 -3.14 0.23 -3.57
C TYR A 62 -1.79 0.91 -3.42
N THR A 63 -1.01 0.42 -2.44
CA THR A 63 0.41 0.71 -2.27
C THR A 63 1.19 -0.59 -2.31
N GLY A 64 2.18 -0.66 -3.22
CA GLY A 64 3.14 -1.75 -3.30
C GLY A 64 4.51 -1.33 -2.75
N LEU A 65 5.14 -2.20 -1.96
CA LEU A 65 6.53 -2.10 -1.52
C LEU A 65 7.33 -3.26 -2.08
N GLY A 66 8.53 -2.98 -2.57
CA GLY A 66 9.36 -3.95 -3.27
C GLY A 66 9.02 -4.05 -4.74
N ASN A 67 9.43 -5.12 -5.38
CA ASN A 67 9.04 -5.40 -6.75
C ASN A 67 8.33 -6.77 -6.78
N PRO A 68 7.02 -6.80 -6.49
CA PRO A 68 6.27 -8.05 -6.41
C PRO A 68 6.29 -8.84 -7.73
N ASP A 69 6.43 -8.15 -8.87
CA ASP A 69 6.41 -8.79 -10.20
C ASP A 69 7.76 -9.38 -10.60
N GLN A 70 8.87 -8.99 -9.97
CA GLN A 70 10.20 -9.36 -10.43
C GLN A 70 10.97 -10.32 -9.48
N GLY A 71 10.46 -10.59 -8.29
CA GLY A 71 11.07 -11.52 -7.34
C GLY A 71 12.52 -11.16 -6.95
N GLN A 72 12.89 -9.87 -7.06
CA GLN A 72 14.26 -9.38 -6.83
C GLN A 72 14.42 -8.62 -5.52
N SER A 73 13.33 -8.42 -4.79
CA SER A 73 13.36 -7.80 -3.47
C SER A 73 13.02 -8.83 -2.41
N ASP A 74 13.73 -8.80 -1.31
CA ASP A 74 13.41 -9.60 -0.13
C ASP A 74 12.10 -9.14 0.54
N VAL A 75 11.58 -7.94 0.14
CA VAL A 75 10.29 -7.39 0.55
C VAL A 75 9.33 -7.33 -0.63
N ALA A 76 8.16 -7.92 -0.48
CA ALA A 76 7.05 -7.85 -1.45
C ALA A 76 5.73 -7.73 -0.68
N LEU A 77 5.28 -6.49 -0.47
CA LEU A 77 4.06 -6.17 0.29
C LEU A 77 3.10 -5.35 -0.57
N VAL A 78 1.81 -5.66 -0.49
CA VAL A 78 0.74 -4.86 -1.12
C VAL A 78 -0.34 -4.57 -0.08
N GLY A 79 -0.71 -3.29 0.05
CA GLY A 79 -1.75 -2.82 0.97
C GLY A 79 -2.78 -1.94 0.28
N GLU A 80 -3.94 -1.79 0.92
CA GLU A 80 -5.00 -0.89 0.46
C GLU A 80 -4.66 0.56 0.80
N THR A 81 -5.03 1.48 -0.08
CA THR A 81 -4.70 2.90 0.08
C THR A 81 -5.93 3.77 -0.05
N THR A 82 -6.04 4.71 0.88
CA THR A 82 -7.02 5.81 0.80
C THR A 82 -6.29 7.15 0.85
N LEU A 83 -6.48 7.96 -0.19
CA LEU A 83 -5.88 9.28 -0.32
C LEU A 83 -6.97 10.35 -0.39
N ARG A 84 -6.70 11.49 0.22
CA ARG A 84 -7.50 12.69 0.11
C ARG A 84 -6.67 13.80 -0.55
N VAL A 85 -7.13 14.23 -1.69
CA VAL A 85 -6.57 15.39 -2.43
C VAL A 85 -7.45 16.59 -2.17
N ASP A 86 -6.88 17.70 -1.74
CA ASP A 86 -7.55 19.01 -1.66
C ASP A 86 -6.94 19.92 -2.73
N PHE A 87 -7.68 20.09 -3.84
CA PHE A 87 -7.24 20.89 -4.97
C PHE A 87 -7.26 22.39 -4.66
N GLY A 88 -8.05 22.82 -3.67
CA GLY A 88 -8.11 24.22 -3.26
C GLY A 88 -6.96 24.63 -2.33
N ALA A 89 -6.39 23.67 -1.61
CA ALA A 89 -5.27 23.86 -0.72
C ALA A 89 -3.94 23.36 -1.30
N ASP A 90 -3.95 22.76 -2.50
CA ASP A 90 -2.81 22.12 -3.17
C ASP A 90 -2.13 21.06 -2.31
N THR A 91 -2.93 20.26 -1.59
CA THR A 91 -2.40 19.22 -0.69
C THR A 91 -2.96 17.84 -0.99
N ILE A 92 -2.15 16.82 -0.66
CA ILE A 92 -2.55 15.42 -0.64
C ILE A 92 -2.12 14.80 0.68
N SER A 93 -2.96 13.96 1.25
CA SER A 93 -2.70 13.19 2.45
C SER A 93 -3.40 11.84 2.35
N GLY A 94 -2.97 10.88 3.15
CA GLY A 94 -3.61 9.58 3.15
C GLY A 94 -2.85 8.54 3.96
N ARG A 95 -3.29 7.32 3.81
CA ARG A 95 -2.67 6.16 4.45
C ARG A 95 -2.86 4.92 3.60
N ALA A 96 -1.94 3.99 3.77
CA ALA A 96 -2.08 2.63 3.30
C ALA A 96 -2.08 1.70 4.52
N ASP A 97 -2.94 0.70 4.51
CA ASP A 97 -3.10 -0.34 5.54
C ASP A 97 -3.47 -1.69 4.90
N ASP A 98 -3.87 -2.66 5.73
CA ASP A 98 -4.23 -4.02 5.28
C ASP A 98 -3.18 -4.65 4.36
N PHE A 99 -1.92 -4.55 4.78
CA PHE A 99 -0.80 -5.08 4.01
C PHE A 99 -0.73 -6.61 4.10
N ILE A 100 -0.47 -7.22 2.95
CA ILE A 100 -0.23 -8.66 2.81
C ILE A 100 1.01 -8.86 1.94
N GLY A 101 1.80 -9.86 2.26
CA GLY A 101 2.96 -10.18 1.46
C GLY A 101 4.02 -11.03 2.13
N THR A 102 5.23 -10.95 1.60
CA THR A 102 6.38 -11.73 2.07
C THR A 102 7.56 -10.83 2.38
N VAL A 103 8.38 -11.25 3.33
CA VAL A 103 9.67 -10.65 3.69
C VAL A 103 10.70 -11.76 3.81
N ASP A 104 11.93 -11.53 3.34
CA ASP A 104 13.06 -12.49 3.33
C ASP A 104 12.71 -13.84 2.67
N GLY A 105 11.84 -13.83 1.66
CA GLY A 105 11.37 -15.07 1.02
C GLY A 105 10.57 -15.98 1.96
N GLY A 106 10.07 -15.42 3.06
CA GLY A 106 9.24 -16.11 4.05
C GLY A 106 7.86 -16.48 3.53
N ARG A 107 6.98 -16.86 4.46
CA ARG A 107 5.58 -17.17 4.13
C ARG A 107 4.79 -15.88 3.90
N THR A 108 3.75 -15.97 3.08
CA THR A 108 2.73 -14.92 2.95
C THR A 108 2.01 -14.73 4.27
N GLN A 109 1.89 -13.48 4.69
CA GLN A 109 1.23 -13.10 5.94
C GLN A 109 0.64 -11.70 5.87
N GLU A 110 -0.29 -11.41 6.79
CA GLU A 110 -0.77 -10.06 7.04
C GLU A 110 0.26 -9.26 7.84
N TYR A 111 0.29 -7.97 7.59
CA TYR A 111 1.08 -7.01 8.34
C TYR A 111 0.18 -5.95 8.96
N ASP A 112 0.13 -5.92 10.27
CA ASP A 112 -0.53 -4.88 11.04
C ASP A 112 0.22 -3.56 10.95
N GLY A 113 -0.50 -2.46 11.03
CA GLY A 113 0.07 -1.12 11.00
C GLY A 113 -0.40 -0.31 9.81
N SER A 114 0.30 0.77 9.53
CA SER A 114 -0.01 1.60 8.36
C SER A 114 1.16 2.45 7.94
N LEU A 115 1.19 2.78 6.64
CA LEU A 115 2.06 3.80 6.08
C LEU A 115 1.24 5.08 5.90
N VAL A 116 1.81 6.20 6.31
CA VAL A 116 1.15 7.51 6.27
C VAL A 116 1.81 8.40 5.23
N LEU A 117 0.99 8.95 4.34
CA LEU A 117 1.41 9.98 3.40
C LEU A 117 1.45 11.33 4.11
N SER A 118 2.60 11.98 4.12
CA SER A 118 2.86 13.25 4.79
C SER A 118 3.45 14.28 3.84
N ASP A 119 3.32 15.57 4.21
CA ASP A 119 3.87 16.72 3.48
C ASP A 119 3.51 16.77 1.99
N GLY A 120 2.40 16.12 1.65
CA GLY A 120 1.95 15.95 0.27
C GLY A 120 1.48 17.27 -0.36
N ARG A 121 2.02 17.58 -1.54
CA ARG A 121 1.77 18.82 -2.28
C ARG A 121 1.48 18.55 -3.74
N LEU A 122 0.63 19.40 -4.29
CA LEU A 122 0.36 19.46 -5.73
C LEU A 122 1.19 20.60 -6.36
N GLY A 123 1.46 20.47 -7.64
CA GLY A 123 2.02 21.57 -8.42
C GLY A 123 3.51 21.85 -8.20
N VAL A 124 4.27 20.90 -7.65
CA VAL A 124 5.69 21.12 -7.30
C VAL A 124 6.58 21.35 -8.53
N LEU A 125 6.36 20.60 -9.60
CA LEU A 125 7.09 20.74 -10.87
C LEU A 125 6.19 21.31 -11.97
N THR A 126 5.00 20.82 -12.08
CA THR A 126 3.91 21.28 -12.96
C THR A 126 2.61 21.20 -12.18
N ALA A 127 1.56 21.92 -12.56
CA ALA A 127 0.28 21.88 -11.84
C ALA A 127 -0.32 20.46 -11.71
N ASN A 128 0.08 19.54 -12.59
CA ASN A 128 -0.33 18.12 -12.54
C ASN A 128 0.60 17.24 -11.68
N SER A 129 1.71 17.75 -11.18
CA SER A 129 2.65 16.94 -10.40
C SER A 129 2.20 16.79 -8.94
N ILE A 130 2.55 15.66 -8.37
CA ILE A 130 2.35 15.33 -6.95
C ILE A 130 3.72 15.04 -6.35
N SER A 131 3.93 15.51 -5.12
CA SER A 131 5.08 15.13 -4.30
C SER A 131 4.61 14.87 -2.88
N ALA A 132 5.07 13.80 -2.25
CA ALA A 132 4.71 13.46 -0.87
C ALA A 132 5.78 12.58 -0.22
N GLY A 133 5.98 12.71 1.07
CA GLY A 133 6.69 11.72 1.86
C GLY A 133 5.77 10.58 2.28
N MET A 134 6.29 9.36 2.42
CA MET A 134 5.58 8.24 3.03
C MET A 134 6.47 7.55 4.04
N SER A 135 5.92 7.23 5.20
CA SER A 135 6.62 6.51 6.26
C SER A 135 5.66 5.75 7.17
N GLY A 136 6.19 4.79 7.93
CA GLY A 136 5.42 4.03 8.90
C GLY A 136 6.05 2.68 9.22
N THR A 137 5.37 1.92 10.06
CA THR A 137 5.84 0.60 10.50
C THR A 137 4.74 -0.42 10.34
N LEU A 138 5.11 -1.55 9.75
CA LEU A 138 4.28 -2.72 9.56
C LEU A 138 4.87 -3.88 10.37
N THR A 139 4.02 -4.64 11.04
CA THR A 139 4.43 -5.79 11.86
C THR A 139 3.63 -7.01 11.49
N GLY A 140 4.30 -8.10 11.22
CA GLY A 140 3.70 -9.40 10.95
C GLY A 140 4.53 -10.48 11.62
N ASP A 141 4.05 -11.67 11.81
CA ASP A 141 4.56 -12.86 12.48
C ASP A 141 6.09 -12.91 12.69
N GLY A 142 6.57 -12.11 13.63
CA GLY A 142 7.99 -11.97 13.99
C GLY A 142 8.81 -11.03 13.10
N ASN A 143 8.21 -10.41 12.08
CA ASN A 143 8.87 -9.43 11.22
C ASN A 143 8.38 -8.01 11.49
N THR A 144 9.29 -7.07 11.37
CA THR A 144 8.99 -5.64 11.40
C THR A 144 9.57 -5.00 10.13
N VAL A 145 8.72 -4.31 9.39
CA VAL A 145 9.10 -3.53 8.20
C VAL A 145 8.84 -2.06 8.50
N GLU A 146 9.89 -1.27 8.62
CA GLU A 146 9.82 0.17 8.82
C GLU A 146 10.15 0.87 7.49
N LEU A 147 9.18 1.51 6.86
CA LEU A 147 9.45 2.46 5.77
C LEU A 147 9.97 3.74 6.42
N VAL A 148 11.27 3.95 6.28
CA VAL A 148 11.97 5.06 6.98
C VAL A 148 11.70 6.37 6.28
N ASP A 149 11.81 6.36 4.96
CA ASP A 149 11.65 7.52 4.11
C ASP A 149 11.36 7.08 2.68
N ALA A 150 10.31 7.62 2.09
CA ALA A 150 10.03 7.50 0.66
C ALA A 150 9.61 8.87 0.14
N ASP A 151 10.32 9.34 -0.88
CA ASP A 151 10.07 10.60 -1.57
C ASP A 151 9.26 10.34 -2.85
N LEU A 152 7.96 10.17 -2.68
CA LEU A 152 7.04 9.87 -3.77
C LEU A 152 6.88 11.05 -4.72
N LEU A 153 7.08 10.81 -6.01
CA LEU A 153 6.76 11.73 -7.09
C LEU A 153 5.72 11.12 -8.02
N GLY A 154 4.77 11.92 -8.45
CA GLY A 154 3.67 11.40 -9.25
C GLY A 154 2.89 12.46 -10.01
N GLN A 155 1.76 12.01 -10.54
CA GLN A 155 0.89 12.83 -11.39
C GLN A 155 -0.56 12.34 -11.36
N PHE A 156 -1.46 13.23 -11.79
CA PHE A 156 -2.84 12.85 -12.08
C PHE A 156 -3.00 12.39 -13.52
N VAL A 157 -3.89 11.43 -13.72
CA VAL A 157 -4.24 10.87 -15.02
C VAL A 157 -5.75 10.91 -15.25
N GLY A 158 -6.13 10.80 -16.52
CA GLY A 158 -7.50 10.88 -16.96
C GLY A 158 -8.01 12.30 -17.17
N ARG A 159 -9.13 12.43 -17.86
CA ARG A 159 -9.67 13.73 -18.33
C ARG A 159 -10.09 14.68 -17.22
N SER A 160 -10.33 14.16 -16.02
CA SER A 160 -10.79 14.94 -14.85
C SER A 160 -10.05 14.54 -13.59
N ALA A 161 -8.75 14.19 -13.67
CA ALA A 161 -7.97 13.64 -12.58
C ALA A 161 -8.65 12.40 -11.96
N GLN A 162 -9.00 11.45 -12.81
CA GLN A 162 -9.71 10.22 -12.42
C GLN A 162 -8.84 9.23 -11.67
N GLY A 163 -7.54 9.24 -11.97
CA GLY A 163 -6.53 8.43 -11.30
C GLY A 163 -5.33 9.30 -10.91
N LEU A 164 -4.50 8.72 -10.08
CA LEU A 164 -3.18 9.22 -9.74
C LEU A 164 -2.21 8.05 -9.57
N GLU A 165 -0.96 8.33 -9.85
CA GLU A 165 0.17 7.44 -9.61
C GLU A 165 1.29 8.21 -8.95
N MET A 166 1.98 7.58 -8.00
CA MET A 166 3.18 8.12 -7.37
C MET A 166 4.18 6.98 -7.18
N VAL A 167 5.45 7.27 -7.36
CA VAL A 167 6.52 6.26 -7.22
C VAL A 167 7.75 6.87 -6.57
N ASP A 168 8.42 6.06 -5.75
CA ASP A 168 9.80 6.24 -5.35
C ASP A 168 10.56 4.94 -5.65
N PRO A 169 11.47 4.92 -6.63
CA PRO A 169 12.23 3.73 -7.00
C PRO A 169 13.37 3.40 -6.02
N ASP A 170 13.74 4.34 -5.16
CA ASP A 170 14.93 4.26 -4.29
C ASP A 170 14.56 4.45 -2.79
N ALA A 171 13.34 4.09 -2.42
CA ALA A 171 12.87 4.16 -1.04
C ALA A 171 13.66 3.23 -0.11
N VAL A 172 13.69 3.56 1.16
CA VAL A 172 14.44 2.81 2.17
C VAL A 172 13.50 2.19 3.19
N VAL A 173 13.60 0.88 3.35
CA VAL A 173 12.98 0.15 4.46
C VAL A 173 14.04 -0.39 5.43
N ARG A 174 13.60 -0.67 6.65
CA ARG A 174 14.34 -1.54 7.58
C ARG A 174 13.52 -2.77 7.88
N VAL A 175 14.08 -3.91 7.54
CA VAL A 175 13.51 -5.22 7.87
C VAL A 175 14.23 -5.74 9.11
N ASN A 176 13.49 -5.89 10.20
CA ASN A 176 14.06 -6.33 11.49
C ASN A 176 15.27 -5.49 11.97
N GLY A 177 15.36 -4.23 11.50
CA GLY A 177 16.46 -3.31 11.77
C GLY A 177 17.52 -3.22 10.68
N ASP A 178 17.60 -4.17 9.77
CA ASP A 178 18.53 -4.18 8.63
C ASP A 178 17.99 -3.31 7.49
N ARG A 179 18.86 -2.52 6.86
CA ARG A 179 18.50 -1.59 5.79
C ARG A 179 18.41 -2.31 4.45
N GLU A 180 17.34 -2.03 3.73
CA GLU A 180 17.12 -2.48 2.35
C GLU A 180 16.60 -1.35 1.49
N ASP A 181 16.98 -1.34 0.22
CA ASP A 181 16.46 -0.42 -0.79
C ASP A 181 15.32 -1.12 -1.53
N VAL A 182 14.17 -0.46 -1.62
CA VAL A 182 12.95 -0.98 -2.27
C VAL A 182 12.35 0.09 -3.17
N SER A 183 11.49 -0.31 -4.09
CA SER A 183 10.58 0.63 -4.74
C SER A 183 9.27 0.73 -3.97
N VAL A 184 8.69 1.92 -3.95
CA VAL A 184 7.33 2.17 -3.44
C VAL A 184 6.49 2.72 -4.57
N ALA A 185 5.34 2.12 -4.83
CA ALA A 185 4.38 2.60 -5.80
C ALA A 185 3.01 2.78 -5.14
N VAL A 186 2.36 3.91 -5.42
CA VAL A 186 1.02 4.25 -4.90
C VAL A 186 0.12 4.57 -6.09
N ILE A 187 -1.00 3.89 -6.18
CA ILE A 187 -1.99 4.04 -7.24
C ILE A 187 -3.35 4.32 -6.60
N GLY A 188 -4.08 5.28 -7.16
CA GLY A 188 -5.42 5.62 -6.68
C GLY A 188 -6.37 6.00 -7.81
N GLU A 189 -7.62 5.59 -7.67
CA GLU A 189 -8.72 5.89 -8.59
C GLU A 189 -9.91 6.51 -7.81
N ARG A 190 -10.74 7.33 -8.48
CA ARG A 190 -11.96 7.95 -7.91
C ARG A 190 -13.18 7.78 -8.79
#